data_d2b2d8d20db7880e6d2f3b425088636a
#
_entry.id   d2b2d8d20db7880e6d2f3b425088636a
#
_cell.length_a   1.000
_cell.length_b   1.000
_cell.length_c   1.000
_cell.angle_alpha   90.00
_cell.angle_beta   90.00
_cell.angle_gamma   90.00
#
_symmetry.space_group_name_H-M   'P 1'
#
loop_
_entity.id
_entity.type
_entity.pdbx_description
1 polymer ?
#
loop_
_entity_poly.entity_id
_entity_poly.type
_entity_poly.pdbx_seq_one_letter_code
_entity_poly.pdbx_strand_id
1 'polypeptide(L)'
;LQQKVDPYLRPLYDGLFDMLGAETYERLVEKQIIEVAPLAYMRGRTLDDSFIILDEAQNTTPEQMKMFLTRMGVGSKVVVTGDVTQIDLPDRTRSGLVDALHILKNVDGIAQCYFTEKDVVRHRLVQEIIKAYEAAAHPAKR
;
A
#
# COMPACT_ATOMS: atom_id res chain seq x y z
N LEU A 1 -5.70 -21.85 -16.87
CA LEU A 1 -6.51 -21.19 -15.82
C LEU A 1 -5.85 -19.84 -15.52
N GLN A 2 -6.28 -18.79 -16.21
CA GLN A 2 -5.97 -17.43 -15.79
C GLN A 2 -6.66 -17.22 -14.44
N GLN A 3 -5.88 -17.26 -13.36
CA GLN A 3 -6.36 -16.77 -12.08
C GLN A 3 -6.79 -15.31 -12.28
N LYS A 4 -8.04 -15.00 -11.98
CA LYS A 4 -8.50 -13.62 -11.91
C LYS A 4 -7.64 -12.91 -10.87
N VAL A 5 -6.71 -12.09 -11.33
CA VAL A 5 -5.88 -11.27 -10.47
C VAL A 5 -6.79 -10.25 -9.80
N ASP A 6 -6.76 -10.22 -8.47
CA ASP A 6 -7.46 -9.20 -7.71
C ASP A 6 -7.02 -7.81 -8.21
N PRO A 7 -7.94 -6.91 -8.61
CA PRO A 7 -7.61 -5.59 -9.12
C PRO A 7 -6.73 -4.76 -8.17
N TYR A 8 -6.84 -4.97 -6.87
CA TYR A 8 -6.02 -4.28 -5.86
C TYR A 8 -4.56 -4.75 -5.85
N LEU A 9 -4.28 -5.95 -6.34
CA LEU A 9 -2.93 -6.49 -6.45
C LEU A 9 -2.26 -6.16 -7.78
N ARG A 10 -3.02 -5.69 -8.77
CA ARG A 10 -2.53 -5.39 -10.12
C ARG A 10 -1.36 -4.42 -10.14
N PRO A 11 -1.38 -3.29 -9.43
CA PRO A 11 -0.25 -2.36 -9.39
C PRO A 11 1.03 -2.98 -8.87
N LEU A 12 0.95 -3.91 -7.92
CA LEU A 12 2.11 -4.64 -7.39
C LEU A 12 2.70 -5.57 -8.44
N TYR A 13 1.87 -6.31 -9.15
CA TYR A 13 2.32 -7.14 -10.28
C TYR A 13 3.00 -6.30 -11.36
N ASP A 14 2.36 -5.21 -11.79
CA ASP A 14 2.90 -4.33 -12.82
C ASP A 14 4.26 -3.74 -12.40
N GLY A 15 4.41 -3.31 -11.16
CA GLY A 15 5.68 -2.83 -10.63
C GLY A 15 6.77 -3.89 -10.61
N LEU A 16 6.45 -5.11 -10.22
CA LEU A 16 7.40 -6.23 -10.22
C LEU A 16 7.81 -6.63 -11.64
N PHE A 17 6.86 -6.64 -12.59
CA PHE A 17 7.16 -6.89 -14.00
C PHE A 17 8.08 -5.81 -14.57
N ASP A 18 7.82 -4.54 -14.30
CA ASP A 18 8.64 -3.42 -14.78
C ASP A 18 10.07 -3.48 -14.23
N MET A 19 10.22 -3.84 -12.97
CA MET A 19 11.53 -3.86 -12.30
C MET A 19 12.36 -5.09 -12.63
N LEU A 20 11.73 -6.24 -12.81
CA LEU A 20 12.42 -7.54 -12.94
C LEU A 20 12.39 -8.11 -14.36
N GLY A 21 11.42 -7.70 -15.17
CA GLY A 21 11.04 -8.37 -16.41
C GLY A 21 10.22 -9.63 -16.14
N ALA A 22 9.41 -10.03 -17.12
CA ALA A 22 8.43 -11.12 -16.98
C ALA A 22 9.10 -12.46 -16.64
N GLU A 23 10.17 -12.81 -17.30
CA GLU A 23 10.87 -14.09 -17.11
C GLU A 23 11.45 -14.23 -15.70
N THR A 24 12.16 -13.20 -15.22
CA THR A 24 12.73 -13.21 -13.86
C THR A 24 11.64 -13.24 -12.81
N TYR A 25 10.59 -12.45 -12.98
CA TYR A 25 9.44 -12.42 -12.09
C TYR A 25 8.79 -13.82 -11.96
N GLU A 26 8.46 -14.45 -13.08
CA GLU A 26 7.83 -15.78 -13.09
C GLU A 26 8.72 -16.84 -12.40
N ARG A 27 10.01 -16.82 -12.68
CA ARG A 27 10.99 -17.72 -12.05
C ARG A 27 11.05 -17.54 -10.53
N LEU A 28 11.01 -16.29 -10.03
CA LEU A 28 11.10 -16.02 -8.60
C LEU A 28 9.79 -16.34 -7.88
N VAL A 29 8.65 -16.18 -8.53
CA VAL A 29 7.34 -16.62 -8.00
C VAL A 29 7.26 -18.14 -7.96
N GLU A 30 7.68 -18.83 -9.00
CA GLU A 30 7.71 -20.30 -9.03
C GLU A 30 8.59 -20.88 -7.94
N LYS A 31 9.74 -20.26 -7.67
CA LYS A 31 10.63 -20.62 -6.56
C LYS A 31 10.14 -20.17 -5.18
N GLN A 32 8.99 -19.55 -5.10
CA GLN A 32 8.43 -18.99 -3.86
C GLN A 32 9.33 -17.94 -3.17
N ILE A 33 10.17 -17.25 -3.95
CA ILE A 33 10.98 -16.13 -3.46
C ILE A 33 10.14 -14.86 -3.41
N ILE A 34 9.24 -14.67 -4.39
CA ILE A 34 8.26 -13.60 -4.40
C ILE A 34 6.88 -14.19 -4.19
N GLU A 35 6.15 -13.59 -3.26
CA GLU A 35 4.74 -13.90 -3.01
C GLU A 35 3.94 -12.60 -3.06
N VAL A 36 2.87 -12.58 -3.82
CA VAL A 36 1.86 -11.50 -3.83
C VAL A 36 0.54 -12.11 -3.39
N ALA A 37 0.01 -11.62 -2.27
CA ALA A 37 -1.16 -12.21 -1.65
C ALA A 37 -2.06 -11.17 -0.99
N PRO A 38 -3.36 -11.41 -0.90
CA PRO A 38 -4.26 -10.62 -0.09
C PRO A 38 -3.87 -10.65 1.39
N LEU A 39 -4.14 -9.54 2.08
CA LEU A 39 -3.78 -9.38 3.49
C LEU A 39 -4.32 -10.50 4.39
N ALA A 40 -5.52 -10.99 4.12
CA ALA A 40 -6.15 -12.05 4.91
C ALA A 40 -5.32 -13.35 4.97
N TYR A 41 -4.48 -13.62 3.97
CA TYR A 41 -3.63 -14.82 3.93
C TYR A 41 -2.41 -14.74 4.86
N MET A 42 -2.16 -13.58 5.44
CA MET A 42 -1.05 -13.39 6.37
C MET A 42 -1.36 -13.85 7.80
N ARG A 43 -2.62 -14.01 8.14
CA ARG A 43 -3.04 -14.39 9.50
C ARG A 43 -2.40 -15.71 9.95
N GLY A 44 -1.84 -15.70 11.16
CA GLY A 44 -1.22 -16.88 11.77
C GLY A 44 0.18 -17.22 11.26
N ARG A 45 0.71 -16.42 10.34
CA ARG A 45 2.07 -16.62 9.79
C ARG A 45 3.09 -15.78 10.57
N THR A 46 4.33 -16.24 10.59
CA THR A 46 5.50 -15.45 10.98
C THR A 46 6.41 -15.34 9.75
N LEU A 47 6.74 -14.13 9.35
CA LEU A 47 7.52 -13.86 8.14
C LEU A 47 8.95 -13.49 8.55
N ASP A 48 9.84 -14.47 8.51
CA ASP A 48 11.26 -14.28 8.79
C ASP A 48 12.05 -13.98 7.51
N ASP A 49 13.15 -13.26 7.64
CA ASP A 49 14.10 -12.98 6.56
C ASP A 49 13.44 -12.47 5.27
N SER A 50 12.42 -11.65 5.44
CA SER A 50 11.57 -11.18 4.36
C SER A 50 11.58 -9.66 4.24
N PHE A 51 11.46 -9.19 3.01
CA PHE A 51 11.12 -7.79 2.72
C PHE A 51 9.62 -7.73 2.41
N ILE A 52 8.86 -7.08 3.28
CA ILE A 52 7.40 -7.14 3.27
C ILE A 52 6.84 -5.77 2.93
N ILE A 53 5.99 -5.68 1.92
CA ILE A 53 5.34 -4.44 1.51
C ILE A 53 3.83 -4.59 1.67
N LEU A 54 3.21 -3.70 2.44
CA LEU A 54 1.76 -3.52 2.47
C LEU A 54 1.41 -2.23 1.73
N ASP A 55 0.76 -2.37 0.60
CA ASP A 55 0.30 -1.24 -0.21
C ASP A 55 -1.18 -0.91 0.08
N GLU A 56 -1.58 0.34 -0.21
CA GLU A 56 -2.94 0.85 0.02
C GLU A 56 -3.44 0.65 1.46
N ALA A 57 -2.54 0.81 2.42
CA ALA A 57 -2.78 0.50 3.82
C ALA A 57 -3.85 1.38 4.50
N GLN A 58 -4.20 2.52 3.91
CA GLN A 58 -5.29 3.38 4.40
C GLN A 58 -6.65 2.67 4.38
N ASN A 59 -6.79 1.62 3.56
CA ASN A 59 -8.01 0.83 3.43
C ASN A 59 -8.04 -0.40 4.36
N THR A 60 -7.09 -0.53 5.27
CA THR A 60 -7.14 -1.54 6.34
C THR A 60 -7.93 -1.03 7.54
N THR A 61 -8.53 -1.95 8.27
CA THR A 61 -9.05 -1.66 9.62
C THR A 61 -7.91 -1.66 10.64
N PRO A 62 -8.08 -1.08 11.85
CA PRO A 62 -7.08 -1.17 12.91
C PRO A 62 -6.68 -2.61 13.26
N GLU A 63 -7.64 -3.52 13.27
CA GLU A 63 -7.41 -4.93 13.55
C GLU A 63 -6.57 -5.61 12.45
N GLN A 64 -6.86 -5.31 11.19
CA GLN A 64 -6.08 -5.81 10.05
C GLN A 64 -4.64 -5.28 10.07
N MET A 65 -4.45 -3.98 10.35
CA MET A 65 -3.12 -3.39 10.45
C MET A 65 -2.32 -4.02 11.59
N LYS A 66 -2.89 -4.17 12.76
CA LYS A 66 -2.25 -4.83 13.90
C LYS A 66 -1.90 -6.28 13.55
N MET A 67 -2.82 -7.01 12.96
CA MET A 67 -2.59 -8.38 12.50
C MET A 67 -1.40 -8.46 11.56
N PHE A 68 -1.34 -7.58 10.57
CA PHE A 68 -0.23 -7.55 9.59
C PHE A 68 1.10 -7.21 10.23
N LEU A 69 1.18 -6.14 11.01
CA LEU A 69 2.43 -5.69 11.63
C LEU A 69 3.03 -6.73 12.59
N THR A 70 2.18 -7.53 13.21
CA THR A 70 2.61 -8.60 14.11
C THR A 70 3.01 -9.90 13.41
N ARG A 71 3.02 -9.92 12.07
CA ARG A 71 3.57 -11.04 11.27
C ARG A 71 5.09 -10.94 11.09
N MET A 72 5.66 -9.77 11.34
CA MET A 72 7.08 -9.54 11.17
C MET A 72 7.90 -10.46 12.09
N GLY A 73 8.75 -11.27 11.47
CA GLY A 73 9.68 -12.15 12.16
C GLY A 73 11.12 -11.63 12.16
N VAL A 74 12.03 -12.46 12.60
CA VAL A 74 13.45 -12.14 12.70
C VAL A 74 14.05 -11.88 11.32
N GLY A 75 14.88 -10.84 11.20
CA GLY A 75 15.58 -10.49 9.96
C GLY A 75 14.70 -9.84 8.88
N SER A 76 13.44 -9.56 9.18
CA SER A 76 12.51 -8.96 8.23
C SER A 76 12.49 -7.43 8.31
N LYS A 77 12.17 -6.81 7.17
CA LYS A 77 11.88 -5.40 7.04
C LYS A 77 10.47 -5.22 6.49
N VAL A 78 9.71 -4.32 7.08
CA VAL A 78 8.34 -4.00 6.66
C VAL A 78 8.28 -2.57 6.15
N VAL A 79 7.66 -2.40 5.00
CA VAL A 79 7.31 -1.10 4.43
C VAL A 79 5.79 -1.04 4.27
N VAL A 80 5.20 -0.01 4.83
CA VAL A 80 3.76 0.27 4.71
C VAL A 80 3.59 1.54 3.91
N THR A 81 2.82 1.47 2.85
CA THR A 81 2.50 2.62 2.00
C THR A 81 1.01 2.89 1.95
N GLY A 82 0.62 4.13 1.82
CA GLY A 82 -0.77 4.51 1.71
C GLY A 82 -0.97 6.01 1.56
N ASP A 83 -2.20 6.36 1.27
CA ASP A 83 -2.64 7.75 1.14
C ASP A 83 -3.89 7.97 1.99
N VAL A 84 -3.75 8.71 3.07
CA VAL A 84 -4.85 8.96 4.02
C VAL A 84 -5.98 9.84 3.44
N THR A 85 -5.77 10.43 2.26
CA THR A 85 -6.80 11.19 1.53
C THR A 85 -7.67 10.29 0.63
N GLN A 86 -7.26 9.05 0.38
CA GLN A 86 -7.93 8.09 -0.50
C GLN A 86 -8.50 6.89 0.25
N ILE A 87 -9.12 7.14 1.39
CA ILE A 87 -9.74 6.09 2.20
C ILE A 87 -11.07 5.69 1.58
N ASP A 88 -11.18 4.41 1.22
CA ASP A 88 -12.38 3.78 0.64
C ASP A 88 -12.90 2.67 1.57
N LEU A 89 -13.17 3.04 2.80
CA LEU A 89 -13.76 2.18 3.82
C LEU A 89 -15.25 2.50 4.00
N PRO A 90 -16.07 1.56 4.47
CA PRO A 90 -17.44 1.84 4.86
C PRO A 90 -17.53 2.99 5.87
N ASP A 91 -18.63 3.72 5.84
CA ASP A 91 -18.90 4.82 6.76
C ASP A 91 -18.65 4.42 8.22
N ARG A 92 -18.03 5.30 8.97
CA ARG A 92 -17.66 5.12 10.39
C ARG A 92 -16.59 4.05 10.66
N THR A 93 -15.99 3.46 9.64
CA THR A 93 -14.86 2.56 9.81
C THR A 93 -13.57 3.37 9.87
N ARG A 94 -12.79 3.17 10.93
CA ARG A 94 -11.48 3.84 11.08
C ARG A 94 -10.45 3.20 10.15
N SER A 95 -9.57 4.03 9.59
CA SER A 95 -8.41 3.55 8.85
C SER A 95 -7.33 3.00 9.80
N GLY A 96 -6.89 1.78 9.54
CA GLY A 96 -5.79 1.18 10.29
C GLY A 96 -4.47 1.91 10.11
N LEU A 97 -4.22 2.51 8.94
CA LEU A 97 -3.03 3.33 8.72
C LEU A 97 -3.04 4.59 9.57
N VAL A 98 -4.15 5.33 9.58
CA VAL A 98 -4.29 6.54 10.38
C VAL A 98 -4.10 6.23 11.86
N ASP A 99 -4.71 5.16 12.33
CA ASP A 99 -4.60 4.68 13.71
C ASP A 99 -3.14 4.30 14.05
N ALA A 100 -2.49 3.54 13.18
CA ALA A 100 -1.09 3.12 13.36
C ALA A 100 -0.11 4.30 13.38
N LEU A 101 -0.29 5.28 12.51
CA LEU A 101 0.54 6.50 12.49
C LEU A 101 0.50 7.23 13.85
N HIS A 102 -0.63 7.20 14.51
CA HIS A 102 -0.81 7.80 15.81
C HIS A 102 -0.26 6.94 16.95
N ILE A 103 -0.62 5.66 16.99
CA ILE A 103 -0.26 4.72 18.06
C ILE A 103 1.25 4.43 18.06
N LEU A 104 1.85 4.28 16.89
CA LEU A 104 3.25 3.83 16.74
C LEU A 104 4.26 4.98 16.66
N LYS A 105 3.83 6.22 16.86
CA LYS A 105 4.65 7.41 16.68
C LYS A 105 5.96 7.41 17.48
N ASN A 106 5.97 6.82 18.66
CA ASN A 106 7.13 6.83 19.57
C ASN A 106 7.74 5.43 19.76
N VAL A 107 7.42 4.48 18.88
CA VAL A 107 7.98 3.13 18.94
C VAL A 107 9.35 3.15 18.27
N ASP A 108 10.40 2.78 19.02
CA ASP A 108 11.74 2.65 18.47
C ASP A 108 11.79 1.57 17.37
N GLY A 109 12.55 1.84 16.32
CA GLY A 109 12.62 0.97 15.16
C GLY A 109 11.54 1.20 14.09
N ILE A 110 10.63 2.14 14.31
CA ILE A 110 9.61 2.55 13.34
C ILE A 110 9.85 3.99 12.91
N ALA A 111 9.95 4.21 11.60
CA ALA A 111 10.06 5.53 11.00
C ALA A 111 8.81 5.86 10.18
N GLN A 112 8.42 7.13 10.18
CA GLN A 112 7.30 7.64 9.39
C GLN A 112 7.81 8.70 8.43
N CYS A 113 7.53 8.52 7.14
CA CYS A 113 7.89 9.45 6.08
C CYS A 113 6.62 9.97 5.40
N TYR A 114 6.50 11.29 5.29
CA TYR A 114 5.35 11.94 4.65
C TYR A 114 5.79 12.56 3.33
N PHE A 115 5.00 12.29 2.28
CA PHE A 115 5.13 12.97 1.00
C PHE A 115 4.16 14.15 0.92
N THR A 116 4.57 15.16 0.19
CA THR A 116 3.77 16.34 -0.12
C THR A 116 3.50 16.41 -1.61
N GLU A 117 2.68 17.36 -2.04
CA GLU A 117 2.40 17.60 -3.47
C GLU A 117 3.67 17.83 -4.29
N LYS A 118 4.75 18.33 -3.66
CA LYS A 118 6.04 18.57 -4.33
C LYS A 118 6.77 17.27 -4.69
N ASP A 119 6.44 16.17 -4.02
CA ASP A 119 7.05 14.86 -4.25
C ASP A 119 6.33 14.08 -5.36
N VAL A 120 5.17 14.55 -5.79
CA VAL A 120 4.35 13.87 -6.79
C VAL A 120 4.85 14.20 -8.19
N VAL A 121 5.25 13.17 -8.94
CA VAL A 121 5.62 13.29 -10.36
C VAL A 121 4.44 12.82 -11.21
N ARG A 122 3.86 13.74 -11.99
CA ARG A 122 2.74 13.46 -12.87
C ARG A 122 2.95 14.10 -14.23
N HIS A 123 2.41 13.48 -15.28
CA HIS A 123 2.33 14.11 -16.58
C HIS A 123 1.65 15.47 -16.50
N ARG A 124 2.20 16.48 -17.21
CA ARG A 124 1.68 17.86 -17.18
C ARG A 124 0.18 17.93 -17.45
N LEU A 125 -0.30 17.18 -18.43
CA LEU A 125 -1.73 17.18 -18.78
C LEU A 125 -2.60 16.63 -17.65
N VAL A 126 -2.13 15.60 -16.92
CA VAL A 126 -2.83 15.05 -15.76
C VAL A 126 -2.93 16.10 -14.66
N GLN A 127 -1.90 16.88 -14.42
CA GLN A 127 -1.93 17.97 -13.45
C GLN A 127 -3.00 19.02 -13.82
N GLU A 128 -3.08 19.41 -15.10
CA GLU A 128 -4.08 20.35 -15.58
C GLU A 128 -5.51 19.81 -15.49
N ILE A 129 -5.69 18.50 -15.77
CA ILE A 129 -6.99 17.83 -15.61
C ILE A 129 -7.43 17.88 -14.14
N ILE A 130 -6.57 17.54 -13.20
CA ILE A 130 -6.87 17.56 -11.76
C ILE A 130 -7.27 18.95 -11.33
N LYS A 131 -6.51 19.97 -11.70
CA LYS A 131 -6.83 21.39 -11.39
C LYS A 131 -8.19 21.82 -11.93
N ALA A 132 -8.53 21.38 -13.14
CA ALA A 132 -9.83 21.70 -13.75
C ALA A 132 -10.99 21.08 -12.98
N TYR A 133 -10.85 19.82 -12.56
CA TYR A 133 -11.89 19.15 -11.75
C TYR A 133 -12.02 19.77 -10.36
N GLU A 134 -10.93 20.11 -9.71
CA GLU A 134 -10.95 20.78 -8.39
C GLU A 134 -11.63 22.15 -8.47
N ALA A 135 -11.34 22.93 -9.51
CA ALA A 135 -11.99 24.24 -9.74
C ALA A 135 -13.50 24.09 -9.97
N ALA A 136 -13.94 23.04 -10.67
CA ALA A 136 -15.36 22.76 -10.91
C ALA A 136 -16.09 22.30 -9.65
N ALA A 137 -15.40 21.56 -8.76
CA ALA A 137 -15.97 21.08 -7.50
C ALA A 137 -16.12 22.20 -6.46
N HIS A 138 -15.29 23.25 -6.55
CA HIS A 138 -15.33 24.42 -5.67
C HIS A 138 -15.51 25.71 -6.47
N PRO A 139 -16.68 25.92 -7.11
CA PRO A 139 -16.93 27.17 -7.80
C PRO A 139 -16.86 28.33 -6.80
N ALA A 140 -16.08 29.36 -7.12
CA ALA A 140 -16.00 30.54 -6.32
C ALA A 140 -17.42 31.07 -6.05
N LYS A 141 -17.78 31.20 -4.78
CA LYS A 141 -19.05 31.90 -4.40
C LYS A 141 -18.97 33.28 -4.97
N ARG A 142 -19.82 33.56 -5.95
CA ARG A 142 -20.09 34.93 -6.42
C ARG A 142 -20.90 35.68 -5.36
#